data_8d704e41fa6f0fdf4223f5aab68d91f5
#
_entry.id   8d704e41fa6f0fdf4223f5aab68d91f5
#
_cell.length_a   1.000
_cell.length_b   1.000
_cell.length_c   1.000
_cell.angle_alpha   90.00
_cell.angle_beta   90.00
_cell.angle_gamma   90.00
#
_symmetry.space_group_name_H-M   'P 1'
#
loop_
_entity.id
_entity.type
_entity.pdbx_description
1 polymer ?
#
loop_
_entity_poly.entity_id
_entity_poly.type
_entity_poly.pdbx_seq_one_letter_code
_entity_poly.pdbx_strand_id
1 'polypeptide(L)'
;HIMLEMMYEPTRVPLVLEAALATGLPVWFGLSARRTTDGRVVAFHAFDDLPLEEITKFIPKTGVDVAGVMHTSAEIVGESLRTIRKTFSGPLSAYPDGGYFEMPDWRFVDVIEPPRLETFFEEWTSLGAQVIGGCCGLTVEHVDAAQRVALANR
;
A
#
# COMPACT_ATOMS: atom_id res chain seq x y z
N HIS A 1 -8.29 -7.68 -14.10
CA HIS A 1 -8.60 -7.28 -12.71
C HIS A 1 -8.70 -5.76 -12.59
N ILE A 2 -9.31 -5.30 -11.52
CA ILE A 2 -9.40 -3.87 -11.16
C ILE A 2 -8.50 -3.64 -9.98
N MET A 3 -7.60 -2.65 -10.09
CA MET A 3 -6.81 -2.15 -8.97
C MET A 3 -7.40 -0.83 -8.50
N LEU A 4 -7.89 -0.79 -7.28
CA LEU A 4 -8.33 0.43 -6.62
C LEU A 4 -7.13 1.03 -5.89
N GLU A 5 -6.66 2.15 -6.35
CA GLU A 5 -5.49 2.82 -5.78
C GLU A 5 -5.89 4.08 -5.02
N MET A 6 -5.04 4.51 -4.07
CA MET A 6 -5.27 5.72 -3.27
C MET A 6 -6.61 5.69 -2.51
N MET A 7 -6.97 4.53 -1.96
CA MET A 7 -8.20 4.39 -1.17
C MET A 7 -7.99 4.94 0.23
N TYR A 8 -8.29 6.21 0.43
CA TYR A 8 -8.11 6.92 1.71
C TYR A 8 -9.28 7.85 2.06
N GLU A 9 -10.26 8.01 1.18
CA GLU A 9 -11.39 8.93 1.37
C GLU A 9 -12.66 8.12 1.75
N PRO A 10 -13.13 8.19 3.01
CA PRO A 10 -14.20 7.31 3.50
C PRO A 10 -15.55 7.51 2.83
N THR A 11 -15.79 8.68 2.23
CA THR A 11 -17.04 8.94 1.49
C THR A 11 -17.02 8.35 0.09
N ARG A 12 -15.85 8.15 -0.51
CA ARG A 12 -15.68 7.63 -1.88
C ARG A 12 -15.41 6.13 -1.90
N VAL A 13 -14.65 5.63 -0.92
CA VAL A 13 -14.24 4.22 -0.86
C VAL A 13 -15.39 3.26 -1.04
N PRO A 14 -16.52 3.35 -0.31
CA PRO A 14 -17.62 2.40 -0.47
C PRO A 14 -18.25 2.44 -1.86
N LEU A 15 -18.39 3.62 -2.47
CA LEU A 15 -18.99 3.78 -3.80
C LEU A 15 -18.11 3.18 -4.90
N VAL A 16 -16.80 3.45 -4.84
CA VAL A 16 -15.84 2.93 -5.82
C VAL A 16 -15.69 1.42 -5.69
N LEU A 17 -15.65 0.92 -4.45
CA LEU A 17 -15.56 -0.50 -4.17
C LEU A 17 -16.81 -1.25 -4.64
N GLU A 18 -18.01 -0.74 -4.38
CA GLU A 18 -19.26 -1.30 -4.86
C GLU A 18 -19.28 -1.40 -6.40
N ALA A 19 -18.89 -0.32 -7.08
CA ALA A 19 -18.82 -0.29 -8.54
C ALA A 19 -17.79 -1.31 -9.09
N ALA A 20 -16.64 -1.45 -8.44
CA ALA A 20 -15.63 -2.43 -8.85
C ALA A 20 -16.13 -3.87 -8.66
N LEU A 21 -16.72 -4.18 -7.52
CA LEU A 21 -17.26 -5.51 -7.22
C LEU A 21 -18.42 -5.89 -8.15
N ALA A 22 -19.26 -4.94 -8.56
CA ALA A 22 -20.37 -5.17 -9.49
C ALA A 22 -19.91 -5.62 -10.88
N THR A 23 -18.64 -5.44 -11.25
CA THR A 23 -18.10 -5.88 -12.54
C THR A 23 -17.90 -7.39 -12.62
N GLY A 24 -17.80 -8.09 -11.50
CA GLY A 24 -17.44 -9.51 -11.43
C GLY A 24 -15.96 -9.80 -11.76
N LEU A 25 -15.12 -8.79 -11.95
CA LEU A 25 -13.68 -8.95 -12.15
C LEU A 25 -12.95 -9.05 -10.79
N PRO A 26 -11.77 -9.69 -10.77
CA PRO A 26 -10.92 -9.67 -9.57
C PRO A 26 -10.61 -8.23 -9.13
N VAL A 27 -10.76 -7.94 -7.83
CA VAL A 27 -10.58 -6.59 -7.26
C VAL A 27 -9.42 -6.60 -6.27
N TRP A 28 -8.47 -5.69 -6.48
CA TRP A 28 -7.39 -5.39 -5.57
C TRP A 28 -7.63 -4.03 -4.92
N PHE A 29 -7.49 -3.97 -3.61
CA PHE A 29 -7.73 -2.78 -2.80
C PHE A 29 -6.42 -2.23 -2.24
N GLY A 30 -5.97 -1.08 -2.73
CA GLY A 30 -4.75 -0.38 -2.30
C GLY A 30 -5.07 0.87 -1.51
N LEU A 31 -4.91 0.84 -0.19
CA LEU A 31 -4.99 2.04 0.63
C LEU A 31 -3.66 2.80 0.63
N SER A 32 -3.74 4.10 0.92
CA SER A 32 -2.56 4.95 1.13
C SER A 32 -2.57 5.54 2.53
N ALA A 33 -1.38 5.64 3.13
CA ALA A 33 -1.19 6.11 4.49
C ALA A 33 -0.11 7.20 4.55
N ARG A 34 -0.14 7.99 5.60
CA ARG A 34 0.92 8.94 5.95
C ARG A 34 1.21 8.90 7.45
N ARG A 35 2.37 9.41 7.84
CA ARG A 35 2.70 9.65 9.24
C ARG A 35 2.36 11.09 9.62
N THR A 36 1.74 11.27 10.76
CA THR A 36 1.47 12.59 11.35
C THR A 36 2.72 13.13 12.03
N THR A 37 2.72 14.41 12.38
CA THR A 37 3.84 15.06 13.09
C THR A 37 4.07 14.50 14.50
N ASP A 38 3.02 13.95 15.13
CA ASP A 38 3.09 13.26 16.43
C ASP A 38 3.38 11.75 16.30
N GLY A 39 3.67 11.27 15.08
CA GLY A 39 4.17 9.92 14.81
C GLY A 39 3.12 8.85 14.53
N ARG A 40 1.83 9.16 14.57
CA ARG A 40 0.76 8.20 14.25
C ARG A 40 0.71 7.89 12.74
N VAL A 41 0.32 6.67 12.39
CA VAL A 41 0.02 6.29 11.00
C VAL A 41 -1.49 6.44 10.77
N VAL A 42 -1.84 7.24 9.77
CA VAL A 42 -3.22 7.61 9.43
C VAL A 42 -3.45 7.45 7.92
N ALA A 43 -4.70 7.49 7.48
CA ALA A 43 -5.02 7.51 6.05
C ALA A 43 -4.40 8.75 5.36
N PHE A 44 -4.08 8.64 4.08
CA PHE A 44 -3.45 9.69 3.27
C PHE A 44 -4.42 10.86 2.99
N HIS A 45 -5.20 11.25 3.98
CA HIS A 45 -6.12 12.37 3.87
C HIS A 45 -5.40 13.70 4.13
N ALA A 46 -5.66 14.71 3.29
CA ALA A 46 -4.89 15.96 3.33
C ALA A 46 -5.27 16.86 4.52
N PHE A 47 -6.50 16.73 5.03
CA PHE A 47 -7.06 17.67 5.99
C PHE A 47 -7.33 17.07 7.37
N ASP A 48 -7.48 15.75 7.45
CA ASP A 48 -7.85 15.05 8.68
C ASP A 48 -6.86 13.92 9.01
N ASP A 49 -6.53 13.76 10.29
CA ASP A 49 -5.77 12.63 10.80
C ASP A 49 -6.69 11.43 11.02
N LEU A 50 -7.20 10.88 9.92
CA LEU A 50 -8.15 9.79 9.93
C LEU A 50 -7.46 8.46 10.23
N PRO A 51 -7.83 7.72 11.30
CA PRO A 51 -7.29 6.39 11.56
C PRO A 51 -7.46 5.43 10.37
N LEU A 52 -6.49 4.57 10.10
CA LEU A 52 -6.56 3.61 8.99
C LEU A 52 -7.77 2.68 9.10
N GLU A 53 -8.20 2.38 10.31
CA GLU A 53 -9.38 1.57 10.59
C GLU A 53 -10.65 2.14 9.94
N GLU A 54 -10.73 3.46 9.80
CA GLU A 54 -11.86 4.13 9.14
C GLU A 54 -11.93 3.83 7.63
N ILE A 55 -10.83 3.37 7.04
CA ILE A 55 -10.77 2.91 5.66
C ILE A 55 -10.87 1.38 5.59
N THR A 56 -10.11 0.66 6.41
CA THR A 56 -10.08 -0.81 6.33
C THR A 56 -11.41 -1.46 6.71
N LYS A 57 -12.28 -0.78 7.46
CA LYS A 57 -13.65 -1.26 7.75
C LYS A 57 -14.51 -1.47 6.51
N PHE A 58 -14.19 -0.80 5.40
CA PHE A 58 -14.90 -0.97 4.13
C PHE A 58 -14.46 -2.20 3.34
N ILE A 59 -13.32 -2.81 3.66
CA ILE A 59 -12.86 -4.02 2.99
C ILE A 59 -13.80 -5.17 3.35
N PRO A 60 -14.57 -5.71 2.40
CA PRO A 60 -15.51 -6.78 2.69
C PRO A 60 -14.76 -8.09 2.97
N LYS A 61 -15.40 -9.00 3.68
CA LYS A 61 -14.84 -10.34 3.95
C LYS A 61 -14.67 -11.20 2.70
N THR A 62 -15.41 -10.90 1.64
CA THR A 62 -15.40 -11.61 0.35
C THR A 62 -15.50 -10.63 -0.80
N GLY A 63 -14.96 -10.99 -1.95
CA GLY A 63 -15.05 -10.19 -3.18
C GLY A 63 -13.83 -9.30 -3.45
N VAL A 64 -12.99 -9.03 -2.47
CA VAL A 64 -11.66 -8.44 -2.67
C VAL A 64 -10.63 -9.57 -2.66
N ASP A 65 -9.85 -9.67 -3.73
CA ASP A 65 -8.87 -10.75 -3.91
C ASP A 65 -7.54 -10.44 -3.23
N VAL A 66 -7.15 -9.17 -3.22
CA VAL A 66 -5.92 -8.68 -2.57
C VAL A 66 -6.23 -7.34 -1.90
N ALA A 67 -5.78 -7.15 -0.67
CA ALA A 67 -5.78 -5.83 -0.03
C ALA A 67 -4.37 -5.44 0.38
N GLY A 68 -4.05 -4.15 0.31
CA GLY A 68 -2.68 -3.75 0.63
C GLY A 68 -2.47 -2.26 0.72
N VAL A 69 -1.20 -1.89 0.73
CA VAL A 69 -0.72 -0.53 0.92
C VAL A 69 0.05 -0.09 -0.32
N MET A 70 -0.27 1.09 -0.82
CA MET A 70 0.39 1.72 -1.95
C MET A 70 0.62 3.21 -1.69
N HIS A 71 1.48 3.85 -2.48
CA HIS A 71 1.75 5.27 -2.40
C HIS A 71 1.94 5.74 -0.94
N THR A 72 2.84 5.08 -0.26
CA THR A 72 3.05 5.20 1.20
C THR A 72 4.53 5.01 1.48
N SER A 73 5.10 5.82 2.37
CA SER A 73 6.51 5.67 2.76
C SER A 73 6.81 4.26 3.28
N ALA A 74 7.93 3.69 2.85
CA ALA A 74 8.32 2.31 3.19
C ALA A 74 8.31 2.05 4.71
N GLU A 75 8.70 3.04 5.51
CA GLU A 75 8.82 2.95 6.98
C GLU A 75 7.47 2.69 7.69
N ILE A 76 6.34 2.96 7.03
CA ILE A 76 5.01 2.80 7.65
C ILE A 76 4.15 1.73 6.98
N VAL A 77 4.64 1.12 5.91
CA VAL A 77 3.91 0.05 5.21
C VAL A 77 3.65 -1.13 6.15
N GLY A 78 4.66 -1.57 6.91
CA GLY A 78 4.50 -2.71 7.83
C GLY A 78 3.41 -2.48 8.89
N GLU A 79 3.33 -1.27 9.48
CA GLU A 79 2.28 -0.89 10.44
C GLU A 79 0.90 -0.88 9.77
N SER A 80 0.84 -0.36 8.54
CA SER A 80 -0.40 -0.32 7.75
C SER A 80 -0.88 -1.71 7.37
N LEU A 81 0.01 -2.63 6.98
CA LEU A 81 -0.32 -4.03 6.70
C LEU A 81 -0.90 -4.74 7.93
N ARG A 82 -0.32 -4.52 9.13
CA ARG A 82 -0.86 -5.06 10.38
C ARG A 82 -2.28 -4.55 10.64
N THR A 83 -2.57 -3.30 10.27
CA THR A 83 -3.92 -2.73 10.42
C THR A 83 -4.90 -3.37 9.45
N ILE A 84 -4.54 -3.56 8.18
CA ILE A 84 -5.38 -4.28 7.20
C ILE A 84 -5.65 -5.72 7.69
N ARG A 85 -4.64 -6.40 8.22
CA ARG A 85 -4.76 -7.80 8.67
C ARG A 85 -5.78 -7.99 9.79
N LYS A 86 -6.14 -6.95 10.55
CA LYS A 86 -7.21 -7.02 11.57
C LYS A 86 -8.59 -7.31 10.96
N THR A 87 -8.82 -6.89 9.72
CA THR A 87 -10.12 -6.99 9.04
C THR A 87 -10.12 -7.89 7.81
N PHE A 88 -8.95 -8.13 7.20
CA PHE A 88 -8.80 -8.87 5.96
C PHE A 88 -7.83 -10.05 6.12
N SER A 89 -8.30 -11.27 5.80
CA SER A 89 -7.53 -12.51 5.92
C SER A 89 -6.91 -13.01 4.60
N GLY A 90 -7.25 -12.36 3.47
CA GLY A 90 -6.74 -12.73 2.14
C GLY A 90 -5.29 -12.28 1.89
N PRO A 91 -4.82 -12.44 0.65
CA PRO A 91 -3.51 -11.99 0.20
C PRO A 91 -3.28 -10.50 0.43
N LEU A 92 -2.08 -10.13 0.90
CA LEU A 92 -1.67 -8.73 1.08
C LEU A 92 -0.74 -8.27 -0.03
N SER A 93 -0.82 -6.96 -0.36
CA SER A 93 0.11 -6.29 -1.27
C SER A 93 0.81 -5.10 -0.61
N ALA A 94 2.05 -4.84 -1.04
CA ALA A 94 2.86 -3.71 -0.60
C ALA A 94 3.65 -3.13 -1.78
N TYR A 95 3.38 -1.87 -2.16
CA TYR A 95 4.11 -1.14 -3.18
C TYR A 95 4.26 0.34 -2.79
N PRO A 96 5.35 0.66 -2.05
CA PRO A 96 5.58 1.96 -1.45
C PRO A 96 6.03 3.01 -2.45
N ASP A 97 6.04 4.27 -2.01
CA ASP A 97 6.80 5.33 -2.66
C ASP A 97 8.30 5.16 -2.39
N GLY A 98 9.11 5.60 -3.34
CA GLY A 98 10.55 5.60 -3.22
C GLY A 98 11.12 6.75 -2.38
N GLY A 99 10.36 7.83 -2.28
CA GLY A 99 10.76 9.07 -1.61
C GLY A 99 9.66 10.10 -1.73
N TYR A 100 9.98 11.38 -1.71
CA TYR A 100 9.03 12.45 -1.96
C TYR A 100 9.39 13.22 -3.24
N PHE A 101 8.47 13.98 -3.77
CA PHE A 101 8.70 14.76 -4.99
C PHE A 101 8.70 16.27 -4.71
N GLU A 102 9.55 16.99 -5.43
CA GLU A 102 9.63 18.45 -5.42
C GLU A 102 8.99 19.02 -6.67
N MET A 103 8.09 19.97 -6.47
CA MET A 103 7.49 20.74 -7.55
C MET A 103 8.46 21.87 -8.01
N PRO A 104 8.33 22.35 -9.27
CA PRO A 104 7.31 22.00 -10.27
C PRO A 104 7.67 20.80 -11.15
N ASP A 105 8.89 20.28 -11.08
CA ASP A 105 9.44 19.37 -12.08
C ASP A 105 9.21 17.89 -11.76
N TRP A 106 8.38 17.57 -10.76
CA TRP A 106 8.15 16.18 -10.31
C TRP A 106 9.44 15.41 -10.02
N ARG A 107 10.45 16.11 -9.51
CA ARG A 107 11.72 15.50 -9.16
C ARG A 107 11.58 14.72 -7.86
N PHE A 108 11.86 13.42 -7.92
CA PHE A 108 11.93 12.59 -6.73
C PHE A 108 13.24 12.81 -5.99
N VAL A 109 13.16 13.03 -4.69
CA VAL A 109 14.29 13.24 -3.78
C VAL A 109 14.23 12.26 -2.64
N ASP A 110 15.40 11.99 -2.04
CA ASP A 110 15.57 11.00 -0.97
C ASP A 110 14.99 9.62 -1.34
N VAL A 111 15.17 9.25 -2.61
CA VAL A 111 14.72 7.93 -3.10
C VAL A 111 15.45 6.85 -2.32
N ILE A 112 14.67 5.94 -1.74
CA ILE A 112 15.21 4.81 -0.98
C ILE A 112 16.11 3.95 -1.88
N GLU A 113 17.27 3.58 -1.38
CA GLU A 113 18.19 2.70 -2.11
C GLU A 113 17.63 1.27 -2.20
N PRO A 114 17.82 0.57 -3.36
CA PRO A 114 17.31 -0.78 -3.55
C PRO A 114 17.68 -1.79 -2.45
N PRO A 115 18.92 -1.81 -1.90
CA PRO A 115 19.25 -2.72 -0.79
C PRO A 115 18.48 -2.43 0.50
N ARG A 116 18.17 -1.16 0.78
CA ARG A 116 17.34 -0.80 1.93
C ARG A 116 15.89 -1.21 1.72
N LEU A 117 15.36 -1.00 0.51
CA LEU A 117 14.00 -1.43 0.19
C LEU A 117 13.86 -2.96 0.26
N GLU A 118 14.90 -3.71 -0.10
CA GLU A 118 14.94 -5.18 0.02
C GLU A 118 14.67 -5.64 1.46
N THR A 119 15.23 -4.97 2.46
CA THR A 119 14.96 -5.29 3.87
C THR A 119 13.51 -5.06 4.27
N PHE A 120 12.85 -4.06 3.70
CA PHE A 120 11.42 -3.85 3.89
C PHE A 120 10.57 -4.90 3.17
N PHE A 121 10.94 -5.32 1.97
CA PHE A 121 10.26 -6.43 1.29
C PHE A 121 10.33 -7.73 2.09
N GLU A 122 11.48 -8.03 2.73
CA GLU A 122 11.62 -9.17 3.64
C GLU A 122 10.68 -9.03 4.86
N GLU A 123 10.63 -7.86 5.48
CA GLU A 123 9.69 -7.59 6.58
C GLU A 123 8.25 -7.82 6.12
N TRP A 124 7.83 -7.22 5.02
CA TRP A 124 6.43 -7.29 4.58
C TRP A 124 6.02 -8.70 4.16
N THR A 125 6.90 -9.45 3.51
CA THR A 125 6.64 -10.87 3.21
C THR A 125 6.50 -11.70 4.48
N SER A 126 7.29 -11.42 5.51
CA SER A 126 7.13 -12.05 6.84
C SER A 126 5.80 -11.70 7.51
N LEU A 127 5.22 -10.54 7.22
CA LEU A 127 3.88 -10.11 7.65
C LEU A 127 2.75 -10.68 6.79
N GLY A 128 3.08 -11.46 5.76
CA GLY A 128 2.12 -12.13 4.89
C GLY A 128 1.79 -11.36 3.60
N ALA A 129 2.62 -10.41 3.18
CA ALA A 129 2.50 -9.83 1.84
C ALA A 129 2.91 -10.87 0.78
N GLN A 130 2.02 -11.11 -0.16
CA GLN A 130 2.22 -12.04 -1.27
C GLN A 130 2.48 -11.31 -2.60
N VAL A 131 2.20 -10.01 -2.63
CA VAL A 131 2.48 -9.13 -3.76
C VAL A 131 3.34 -7.98 -3.25
N ILE A 132 4.53 -7.85 -3.82
CA ILE A 132 5.47 -6.77 -3.50
C ILE A 132 5.90 -6.06 -4.78
N GLY A 133 6.13 -4.77 -4.72
CA GLY A 133 6.51 -3.97 -5.87
C GLY A 133 6.84 -2.54 -5.47
N GLY A 134 6.66 -1.62 -6.38
CA GLY A 134 6.95 -0.21 -6.14
C GLY A 134 5.95 0.72 -6.80
N CYS A 135 5.89 1.95 -6.28
CA CYS A 135 5.09 3.06 -6.78
C CYS A 135 6.03 4.20 -7.23
N CYS A 136 5.70 5.42 -6.91
CA CYS A 136 6.36 6.62 -7.37
C CYS A 136 7.85 6.67 -6.99
N GLY A 137 8.70 7.12 -7.94
CA GLY A 137 10.14 7.28 -7.72
C GLY A 137 10.97 6.00 -7.73
N LEU A 138 10.35 4.81 -7.74
CA LEU A 138 11.06 3.55 -7.82
C LEU A 138 11.38 3.14 -9.27
N THR A 139 12.49 2.44 -9.47
CA THR A 139 13.05 2.07 -10.76
C THR A 139 13.14 0.55 -10.93
N VAL A 140 13.69 0.10 -12.06
CA VAL A 140 13.87 -1.33 -12.35
C VAL A 140 14.74 -2.02 -11.29
N GLU A 141 15.78 -1.35 -10.76
CA GLU A 141 16.66 -1.90 -9.73
C GLU A 141 15.91 -2.23 -8.44
N HIS A 142 14.86 -1.45 -8.11
CA HIS A 142 13.98 -1.72 -6.97
C HIS A 142 13.06 -2.93 -7.24
N VAL A 143 12.62 -3.11 -8.49
CA VAL A 143 11.84 -4.30 -8.88
C VAL A 143 12.73 -5.55 -8.84
N ASP A 144 14.01 -5.45 -9.23
CA ASP A 144 14.97 -6.55 -9.10
C ASP A 144 15.17 -6.94 -7.62
N ALA A 145 15.20 -5.96 -6.72
CA ALA A 145 15.24 -6.23 -5.27
C ALA A 145 13.99 -7.01 -4.80
N ALA A 146 12.79 -6.58 -5.23
CA ALA A 146 11.55 -7.31 -4.94
C ALA A 146 11.58 -8.74 -5.50
N GLN A 147 12.11 -8.94 -6.71
CA GLN A 147 12.23 -10.26 -7.31
C GLN A 147 13.17 -11.18 -6.51
N ARG A 148 14.32 -10.68 -6.03
CA ARG A 148 15.23 -11.47 -5.19
C ARG A 148 14.52 -11.99 -3.94
N VAL A 149 13.79 -11.14 -3.23
CA VAL A 149 13.02 -11.53 -2.05
C VAL A 149 11.93 -12.54 -2.40
N ALA A 150 11.19 -12.30 -3.49
CA ALA A 150 10.14 -13.23 -3.92
C ALA A 150 10.68 -14.62 -4.30
N LEU A 151 11.88 -14.71 -4.87
CA LEU A 151 12.52 -15.99 -5.19
C LEU A 151 13.07 -16.72 -3.96
N ALA A 152 13.56 -15.98 -2.97
CA ALA A 152 14.08 -16.55 -1.71
C ALA A 152 12.98 -17.13 -0.82
N ASN A 153 11.72 -16.69 -0.99
CA ASN A 153 10.56 -17.14 -0.20
C ASN A 153 9.69 -18.20 -0.90
N ARG A 154 10.18 -18.81 -1.98
CA ARG A 154 9.57 -19.96 -2.66
C ARG A 154 10.08 -21.24 -2.06
#